data_628d699ab40d14538f6b2e6751a01405
#
_entry.id   628d699ab40d14538f6b2e6751a01405
#
_cell.length_a   1.000
_cell.length_b   1.000
_cell.length_c   1.000
_cell.angle_alpha   90.00
_cell.angle_beta   90.00
_cell.angle_gamma   90.00
#
_symmetry.space_group_name_H-M   'P 1'
#
loop_
_entity.id
_entity.type
_entity.pdbx_description
1 polymer ?
#
loop_
_entity_poly.entity_id
_entity_poly.type
_entity_poly.pdbx_seq_one_letter_code
_entity_poly.pdbx_strand_id
1 'polypeptide(L)'
;MANTSIFNLEGKVALITGASYGIGYAIAKGLAAAGAKIVFNDIKQEFVDRGLASYAADGIDAKGYVCDVTDEDAVTAMVAKIEEEVGTIDILVNNAGIIKRIPMIEMKASEFRQVIDVDLNAPFIVSKAVLPSMIKQRSGKIINICSMMSEFGRETVSAYASAKGGLKMLTRNIASEYGQYNIQCNGIGPGYIATPQTAPLRETQPDGSKHPFDIFITETKTPAGRWGDPEDLAGPAVFLASSASDFVNGQILYVDGGIQAYFGKQP
;
A
#
# COMPACT_ATOMS: atom_id res chain seq x y z
N MET A 1 29.56 -8.70 12.56
CA MET A 1 28.36 -9.10 11.79
C MET A 1 27.34 -8.00 11.95
N ALA A 2 26.69 -7.56 10.86
CA ALA A 2 25.63 -6.56 10.95
C ALA A 2 24.49 -7.14 11.81
N ASN A 3 23.97 -6.32 12.74
CA ASN A 3 22.83 -6.72 13.55
C ASN A 3 21.54 -6.65 12.72
N THR A 4 21.15 -7.76 12.09
CA THR A 4 19.91 -7.85 11.29
C THR A 4 18.65 -7.96 12.14
N SER A 5 18.79 -8.08 13.49
CA SER A 5 17.65 -8.17 14.41
C SER A 5 16.75 -6.93 14.39
N ILE A 6 17.25 -5.77 13.93
CA ILE A 6 16.45 -4.55 13.78
C ILE A 6 15.34 -4.66 12.72
N PHE A 7 15.40 -5.65 11.81
CA PHE A 7 14.37 -5.95 10.83
C PHE A 7 13.42 -7.08 11.23
N ASN A 8 13.64 -7.68 12.43
CA ASN A 8 12.79 -8.76 12.91
C ASN A 8 11.41 -8.26 13.32
N LEU A 9 10.38 -8.95 12.85
CA LEU A 9 8.96 -8.66 13.15
C LEU A 9 8.30 -9.81 13.92
N GLU A 10 9.08 -10.70 14.52
CA GLU A 10 8.54 -11.82 15.30
C GLU A 10 7.62 -11.33 16.42
N GLY A 11 6.45 -11.95 16.53
CA GLY A 11 5.42 -11.58 17.51
C GLY A 11 4.56 -10.37 17.12
N LYS A 12 4.88 -9.65 16.02
CA LYS A 12 4.11 -8.51 15.54
C LYS A 12 2.90 -8.95 14.71
N VAL A 13 1.77 -8.28 14.90
CA VAL A 13 0.56 -8.46 14.10
C VAL A 13 0.49 -7.36 13.04
N ALA A 14 0.45 -7.75 11.77
CA ALA A 14 0.36 -6.84 10.63
C ALA A 14 -1.01 -6.98 9.96
N LEU A 15 -1.78 -5.88 9.92
CA LEU A 15 -2.99 -5.75 9.13
C LEU A 15 -2.68 -5.07 7.80
N ILE A 16 -3.00 -5.72 6.67
CA ILE A 16 -2.81 -5.18 5.33
C ILE A 16 -4.16 -5.11 4.61
N THR A 17 -4.61 -3.92 4.23
CA THR A 17 -5.89 -3.76 3.54
C THR A 17 -5.78 -4.07 2.05
N GLY A 18 -6.80 -4.77 1.47
CA GLY A 18 -6.83 -5.12 0.06
C GLY A 18 -5.67 -6.01 -0.37
N ALA A 19 -5.31 -7.02 0.45
CA ALA A 19 -4.09 -7.80 0.25
C ALA A 19 -4.33 -9.24 -0.22
N SER A 20 -5.45 -9.50 -0.88
CA SER A 20 -5.71 -10.82 -1.51
C SER A 20 -4.81 -11.09 -2.72
N TYR A 21 -4.21 -10.07 -3.32
CA TYR A 21 -3.30 -10.16 -4.48
C TYR A 21 -2.49 -8.87 -4.67
N GLY A 22 -1.57 -8.87 -5.62
CA GLY A 22 -0.84 -7.68 -6.06
C GLY A 22 0.12 -7.12 -5.00
N ILE A 23 0.19 -5.79 -4.89
CA ILE A 23 1.14 -5.09 -4.00
C ILE A 23 0.92 -5.48 -2.54
N GLY A 24 -0.32 -5.46 -2.05
CA GLY A 24 -0.62 -5.81 -0.66
C GLY A 24 -0.20 -7.23 -0.31
N TYR A 25 -0.44 -8.18 -1.22
CA TYR A 25 -0.02 -9.57 -1.06
C TYR A 25 1.51 -9.72 -0.99
N ALA A 26 2.24 -9.07 -1.90
CA ALA A 26 3.71 -9.10 -1.89
C ALA A 26 4.31 -8.46 -0.64
N ILE A 27 3.76 -7.34 -0.18
CA ILE A 27 4.13 -6.71 1.09
C ILE A 27 3.88 -7.66 2.26
N ALA A 28 2.70 -8.30 2.32
CA ALA A 28 2.36 -9.25 3.37
C ALA A 28 3.33 -10.44 3.41
N LYS A 29 3.75 -10.97 2.25
CA LYS A 29 4.78 -12.01 2.15
C LYS A 29 6.12 -11.55 2.74
N GLY A 30 6.54 -10.33 2.43
CA GLY A 30 7.76 -9.75 2.99
C GLY A 30 7.69 -9.60 4.51
N LEU A 31 6.56 -9.11 5.04
CA LEU A 31 6.35 -8.99 6.49
C LEU A 31 6.30 -10.36 7.17
N ALA A 32 5.65 -11.36 6.56
CA ALA A 32 5.64 -12.74 7.06
C ALA A 32 7.04 -13.35 7.10
N ALA A 33 7.84 -13.15 6.04
CA ALA A 33 9.22 -13.63 5.99
C ALA A 33 10.12 -12.98 7.07
N ALA A 34 9.76 -11.77 7.53
CA ALA A 34 10.41 -11.10 8.65
C ALA A 34 9.84 -11.52 10.03
N GLY A 35 8.84 -12.40 10.08
CA GLY A 35 8.29 -12.98 11.31
C GLY A 35 6.93 -12.44 11.75
N ALA A 36 6.31 -11.51 11.02
CA ALA A 36 5.00 -10.98 11.39
C ALA A 36 3.87 -12.00 11.17
N LYS A 37 2.87 -11.97 12.06
CA LYS A 37 1.58 -12.62 11.84
C LYS A 37 0.76 -11.79 10.86
N ILE A 38 0.28 -12.40 9.78
CA ILE A 38 -0.43 -11.70 8.72
C ILE A 38 -1.93 -11.76 8.93
N VAL A 39 -2.53 -10.59 8.91
CA VAL A 39 -3.96 -10.37 8.84
C VAL A 39 -4.26 -9.49 7.63
N PHE A 40 -5.24 -9.84 6.83
CA PHE A 40 -5.63 -9.02 5.69
C PHE A 40 -7.14 -8.92 5.55
N ASN A 41 -7.60 -7.93 4.83
CA ASN A 41 -8.99 -7.86 4.42
C ASN A 41 -9.12 -7.68 2.90
N ASP A 42 -10.31 -7.98 2.41
CA ASP A 42 -10.75 -7.56 1.08
C ASP A 42 -12.27 -7.31 1.11
N ILE A 43 -12.79 -6.68 0.05
CA ILE A 43 -14.19 -6.24 0.01
C ILE A 43 -15.19 -7.39 -0.21
N LYS A 44 -14.73 -8.56 -0.72
CA LYS A 44 -15.58 -9.70 -1.05
C LYS A 44 -15.01 -11.01 -0.52
N GLN A 45 -15.91 -11.92 -0.10
CA GLN A 45 -15.54 -13.24 0.37
C GLN A 45 -14.69 -14.01 -0.66
N GLU A 46 -15.05 -13.96 -1.94
CA GLU A 46 -14.30 -14.64 -3.01
C GLU A 46 -12.83 -14.19 -3.11
N PHE A 47 -12.57 -12.91 -2.82
CA PHE A 47 -11.20 -12.39 -2.81
C PHE A 47 -10.44 -12.84 -1.56
N VAL A 48 -11.11 -12.83 -0.42
CA VAL A 48 -10.54 -13.34 0.83
C VAL A 48 -10.19 -14.81 0.70
N ASP A 49 -11.10 -15.65 0.18
CA ASP A 49 -10.87 -17.08 0.00
C ASP A 49 -9.70 -17.36 -0.95
N ARG A 50 -9.63 -16.63 -2.07
CA ARG A 50 -8.49 -16.70 -2.99
C ARG A 50 -7.17 -16.27 -2.32
N GLY A 51 -7.19 -15.19 -1.54
CA GLY A 51 -6.04 -14.72 -0.80
C GLY A 51 -5.55 -15.78 0.19
N LEU A 52 -6.45 -16.33 1.01
CA LEU A 52 -6.12 -17.41 1.95
C LEU A 52 -5.47 -18.61 1.26
N ALA A 53 -6.04 -19.05 0.12
CA ALA A 53 -5.46 -20.14 -0.66
C ALA A 53 -4.05 -19.81 -1.16
N SER A 54 -3.81 -18.57 -1.61
CA SER A 54 -2.49 -18.11 -2.06
C SER A 54 -1.47 -18.05 -0.92
N TYR A 55 -1.85 -17.49 0.25
CA TYR A 55 -0.98 -17.47 1.44
C TYR A 55 -0.63 -18.88 1.91
N ALA A 56 -1.62 -19.78 1.95
CA ALA A 56 -1.38 -21.18 2.31
C ALA A 56 -0.42 -21.90 1.34
N ALA A 57 -0.53 -21.62 0.05
CA ALA A 57 0.37 -22.17 -0.97
C ALA A 57 1.82 -21.68 -0.78
N ASP A 58 2.00 -20.45 -0.27
CA ASP A 58 3.31 -19.88 0.08
C ASP A 58 3.77 -20.27 1.50
N GLY A 59 3.01 -21.13 2.21
CA GLY A 59 3.35 -21.58 3.58
C GLY A 59 3.13 -20.52 4.65
N ILE A 60 2.30 -19.50 4.38
CA ILE A 60 2.00 -18.41 5.31
C ILE A 60 0.63 -18.66 5.96
N ASP A 61 0.62 -18.74 7.30
CA ASP A 61 -0.62 -18.77 8.08
C ASP A 61 -1.17 -17.35 8.22
N ALA A 62 -2.15 -17.00 7.38
CA ALA A 62 -2.78 -15.70 7.35
C ALA A 62 -4.25 -15.78 7.74
N LYS A 63 -4.78 -14.74 8.40
CA LYS A 63 -6.21 -14.58 8.64
C LYS A 63 -6.80 -13.52 7.71
N GLY A 64 -7.93 -13.85 7.08
CA GLY A 64 -8.64 -12.98 6.14
C GLY A 64 -9.99 -12.53 6.67
N TYR A 65 -10.35 -11.26 6.46
CA TYR A 65 -11.63 -10.66 6.85
C TYR A 65 -12.30 -9.97 5.67
N VAL A 66 -13.62 -10.12 5.55
CA VAL A 66 -14.40 -9.35 4.58
C VAL A 66 -14.78 -8.02 5.20
N CYS A 67 -14.37 -6.92 4.59
CA CYS A 67 -14.70 -5.58 5.06
C CYS A 67 -14.58 -4.57 3.93
N ASP A 68 -15.59 -3.72 3.75
CA ASP A 68 -15.46 -2.48 2.97
C ASP A 68 -14.74 -1.45 3.85
N VAL A 69 -13.54 -1.08 3.47
CA VAL A 69 -12.72 -0.12 4.25
C VAL A 69 -13.24 1.31 4.22
N THR A 70 -14.27 1.60 3.43
CA THR A 70 -14.97 2.89 3.40
C THR A 70 -16.11 2.98 4.43
N ASP A 71 -16.49 1.84 5.02
CA ASP A 71 -17.51 1.76 6.06
C ASP A 71 -16.84 1.78 7.45
N GLU A 72 -17.01 2.90 8.16
CA GLU A 72 -16.36 3.12 9.47
C GLU A 72 -16.80 2.13 10.54
N ASP A 73 -18.08 1.78 10.57
CA ASP A 73 -18.62 0.83 11.56
C ASP A 73 -18.11 -0.58 11.28
N ALA A 74 -18.10 -0.99 10.02
CA ALA A 74 -17.54 -2.28 9.59
C ALA A 74 -16.03 -2.38 9.90
N VAL A 75 -15.27 -1.33 9.67
CA VAL A 75 -13.83 -1.28 9.99
C VAL A 75 -13.61 -1.37 11.49
N THR A 76 -14.38 -0.64 12.29
CA THR A 76 -14.28 -0.69 13.76
C THR A 76 -14.55 -2.09 14.29
N ALA A 77 -15.60 -2.75 13.78
CA ALA A 77 -15.93 -4.12 14.15
C ALA A 77 -14.85 -5.12 13.72
N MET A 78 -14.30 -4.96 12.51
CA MET A 78 -13.20 -5.80 12.01
C MET A 78 -11.95 -5.66 12.87
N VAL A 79 -11.53 -4.44 13.22
CA VAL A 79 -10.35 -4.20 14.07
C VAL A 79 -10.55 -4.83 15.46
N ALA A 80 -11.71 -4.62 16.09
CA ALA A 80 -12.00 -5.24 17.38
C ALA A 80 -11.93 -6.78 17.32
N LYS A 81 -12.47 -7.39 16.27
CA LYS A 81 -12.43 -8.82 16.04
C LYS A 81 -11.00 -9.34 15.82
N ILE A 82 -10.17 -8.60 15.07
CA ILE A 82 -8.75 -8.94 14.89
C ILE A 82 -8.01 -8.91 16.22
N GLU A 83 -8.23 -7.87 17.03
CA GLU A 83 -7.57 -7.74 18.34
C GLU A 83 -7.98 -8.84 19.33
N GLU A 84 -9.22 -9.29 19.26
CA GLU A 84 -9.71 -10.43 20.07
C GLU A 84 -9.12 -11.78 19.60
N GLU A 85 -9.07 -12.03 18.29
CA GLU A 85 -8.74 -13.35 17.74
C GLU A 85 -7.24 -13.56 17.49
N VAL A 86 -6.47 -12.49 17.25
CA VAL A 86 -5.06 -12.54 16.82
C VAL A 86 -4.14 -11.81 17.79
N GLY A 87 -4.58 -10.64 18.26
CA GLY A 87 -3.83 -9.73 19.11
C GLY A 87 -3.81 -8.31 18.61
N THR A 88 -3.25 -7.41 19.41
CA THR A 88 -3.15 -5.98 19.09
C THR A 88 -2.39 -5.77 17.78
N ILE A 89 -2.93 -4.92 16.91
CA ILE A 89 -2.32 -4.60 15.61
C ILE A 89 -1.11 -3.69 15.85
N ASP A 90 0.08 -4.21 15.55
CA ASP A 90 1.36 -3.47 15.66
C ASP A 90 1.67 -2.69 14.37
N ILE A 91 1.29 -3.25 13.23
CA ILE A 91 1.62 -2.74 11.89
C ILE A 91 0.31 -2.65 11.09
N LEU A 92 0.04 -1.47 10.55
CA LEU A 92 -1.03 -1.24 9.58
C LEU A 92 -0.42 -0.89 8.22
N VAL A 93 -0.83 -1.58 7.17
CA VAL A 93 -0.54 -1.20 5.78
C VAL A 93 -1.86 -0.84 5.08
N ASN A 94 -2.09 0.43 4.86
CA ASN A 94 -3.19 0.95 4.06
C ASN A 94 -2.85 0.80 2.58
N ASN A 95 -3.25 -0.36 1.99
CA ASN A 95 -2.96 -0.70 0.60
C ASN A 95 -4.20 -0.72 -0.29
N ALA A 96 -5.39 -0.95 0.25
CA ALA A 96 -6.62 -0.92 -0.54
C ALA A 96 -6.71 0.38 -1.36
N GLY A 97 -7.00 0.26 -2.65
CA GLY A 97 -7.06 1.41 -3.55
C GLY A 97 -7.59 1.07 -4.92
N ILE A 98 -8.14 2.06 -5.59
CA ILE A 98 -8.68 1.96 -6.95
C ILE A 98 -8.16 3.09 -7.82
N ILE A 99 -8.11 2.86 -9.12
CA ILE A 99 -7.80 3.90 -10.10
C ILE A 99 -8.84 3.93 -11.20
N LYS A 100 -9.36 5.12 -11.49
CA LYS A 100 -10.19 5.38 -12.68
C LYS A 100 -9.41 6.27 -13.63
N ARG A 101 -9.32 5.82 -14.89
CA ARG A 101 -8.61 6.53 -15.97
C ARG A 101 -9.63 7.16 -16.89
N ILE A 102 -10.07 8.38 -16.53
CA ILE A 102 -11.13 9.12 -17.23
C ILE A 102 -10.65 10.57 -17.40
N PRO A 103 -10.74 11.15 -18.62
CA PRO A 103 -10.48 12.57 -18.81
C PRO A 103 -11.31 13.42 -17.84
N MET A 104 -10.72 14.48 -17.27
CA MET A 104 -11.37 15.26 -16.21
C MET A 104 -12.74 15.80 -16.62
N ILE A 105 -12.88 16.24 -17.86
CA ILE A 105 -14.14 16.78 -18.38
C ILE A 105 -15.25 15.73 -18.56
N GLU A 106 -14.89 14.46 -18.60
CA GLU A 106 -15.81 13.32 -18.76
C GLU A 106 -16.10 12.61 -17.43
N MET A 107 -15.25 12.83 -16.41
CA MET A 107 -15.35 12.17 -15.11
C MET A 107 -16.57 12.69 -14.33
N LYS A 108 -17.47 11.79 -13.95
CA LYS A 108 -18.60 12.16 -13.08
C LYS A 108 -18.11 12.45 -11.66
N ALA A 109 -18.75 13.41 -10.99
CA ALA A 109 -18.43 13.73 -9.59
C ALA A 109 -18.56 12.52 -8.64
N SER A 110 -19.47 11.58 -8.93
CA SER A 110 -19.58 10.32 -8.17
C SER A 110 -18.38 9.40 -8.35
N GLU A 111 -17.78 9.36 -9.54
CA GLU A 111 -16.57 8.56 -9.81
C GLU A 111 -15.34 9.16 -9.14
N PHE A 112 -15.26 10.51 -9.14
CA PHE A 112 -14.23 11.22 -8.38
C PHE A 112 -14.34 10.91 -6.87
N ARG A 113 -15.56 11.06 -6.29
CA ARG A 113 -15.79 10.76 -4.87
C ARG A 113 -15.43 9.32 -4.51
N GLN A 114 -15.81 8.35 -5.34
CA GLN A 114 -15.49 6.94 -5.09
C GLN A 114 -13.97 6.70 -4.96
N VAL A 115 -13.15 7.35 -5.79
CA VAL A 115 -11.69 7.23 -5.67
C VAL A 115 -11.19 7.91 -4.39
N ILE A 116 -11.71 9.09 -4.05
CA ILE A 116 -11.37 9.77 -2.79
C ILE A 116 -11.76 8.92 -1.59
N ASP A 117 -12.94 8.29 -1.61
CA ASP A 117 -13.41 7.48 -0.50
C ASP A 117 -12.50 6.27 -0.25
N VAL A 118 -12.09 5.56 -1.30
CA VAL A 118 -11.25 4.37 -1.15
C VAL A 118 -9.78 4.72 -0.92
N ASP A 119 -9.22 5.71 -1.63
CA ASP A 119 -7.78 5.96 -1.64
C ASP A 119 -7.30 7.01 -0.63
N LEU A 120 -8.24 7.72 0.03
CA LEU A 120 -7.93 8.73 1.04
C LEU A 120 -8.76 8.57 2.33
N ASN A 121 -10.11 8.51 2.21
CA ASN A 121 -10.96 8.43 3.39
C ASN A 121 -10.82 7.08 4.10
N ALA A 122 -10.73 5.97 3.37
CA ALA A 122 -10.53 4.65 3.97
C ALA A 122 -9.20 4.52 4.74
N PRO A 123 -8.03 4.95 4.24
CA PRO A 123 -6.81 5.05 5.05
C PRO A 123 -6.96 5.84 6.34
N PHE A 124 -7.73 6.93 6.34
CA PHE A 124 -8.06 7.67 7.56
C PHE A 124 -8.90 6.82 8.51
N ILE A 125 -9.98 6.19 8.02
CA ILE A 125 -10.90 5.36 8.81
C ILE A 125 -10.14 4.20 9.47
N VAL A 126 -9.36 3.44 8.70
CA VAL A 126 -8.63 2.28 9.23
C VAL A 126 -7.53 2.72 10.21
N SER A 127 -6.81 3.81 9.91
CA SER A 127 -5.82 4.36 10.84
C SER A 127 -6.46 4.80 12.16
N LYS A 128 -7.60 5.51 12.08
CA LYS A 128 -8.38 5.93 13.26
C LYS A 128 -8.80 4.74 14.13
N ALA A 129 -9.17 3.62 13.52
CA ALA A 129 -9.61 2.44 14.25
C ALA A 129 -8.48 1.72 15.01
N VAL A 130 -7.24 1.69 14.47
CA VAL A 130 -6.10 1.03 15.13
C VAL A 130 -5.34 1.92 16.11
N LEU A 131 -5.40 3.25 15.95
CA LEU A 131 -4.65 4.21 16.76
C LEU A 131 -4.91 4.10 18.28
N PRO A 132 -6.14 3.87 18.79
CA PRO A 132 -6.36 3.74 20.23
C PRO A 132 -5.49 2.66 20.89
N SER A 133 -5.39 1.49 20.27
CA SER A 133 -4.58 0.38 20.77
C SER A 133 -3.08 0.69 20.63
N MET A 134 -2.64 1.28 19.53
CA MET A 134 -1.26 1.71 19.34
C MET A 134 -0.84 2.78 20.36
N ILE A 135 -1.72 3.74 20.69
CA ILE A 135 -1.48 4.75 21.73
C ILE A 135 -1.33 4.08 23.10
N LYS A 136 -2.23 3.14 23.42
CA LYS A 136 -2.22 2.42 24.71
C LYS A 136 -0.92 1.63 24.90
N GLN A 137 -0.43 0.95 23.86
CA GLN A 137 0.83 0.20 23.92
C GLN A 137 2.08 1.05 23.71
N ARG A 138 1.93 2.33 23.33
CA ARG A 138 3.01 3.27 22.99
C ARG A 138 3.97 2.72 21.92
N SER A 139 3.39 2.11 20.92
CA SER A 139 4.11 1.53 19.78
C SER A 139 3.16 1.30 18.63
N GLY A 140 3.58 1.61 17.41
CA GLY A 140 2.80 1.34 16.20
C GLY A 140 3.51 1.80 14.94
N LYS A 141 3.28 1.07 13.84
CA LYS A 141 3.79 1.41 12.51
C LYS A 141 2.62 1.48 11.54
N ILE A 142 2.43 2.63 10.91
CA ILE A 142 1.43 2.84 9.86
C ILE A 142 2.15 3.10 8.55
N ILE A 143 1.83 2.31 7.53
CA ILE A 143 2.42 2.41 6.20
C ILE A 143 1.28 2.68 5.20
N ASN A 144 1.30 3.83 4.57
CA ASN A 144 0.32 4.20 3.54
C ASN A 144 0.89 3.92 2.15
N ILE A 145 0.18 3.17 1.32
CA ILE A 145 0.58 2.99 -0.08
C ILE A 145 0.15 4.24 -0.86
N CYS A 146 1.09 5.16 -0.94
CA CYS A 146 1.03 6.38 -1.73
C CYS A 146 1.22 6.06 -3.23
N SER A 147 1.80 6.97 -3.98
CA SER A 147 2.13 6.80 -5.40
C SER A 147 3.15 7.86 -5.80
N MET A 148 3.86 7.67 -6.90
CA MET A 148 4.51 8.79 -7.57
C MET A 148 3.53 9.91 -7.94
N MET A 149 2.23 9.59 -8.09
CA MET A 149 1.15 10.59 -8.27
C MET A 149 0.87 11.40 -7.00
N SER A 150 1.52 11.14 -5.89
CA SER A 150 1.53 12.05 -4.72
C SER A 150 2.38 13.31 -4.96
N GLU A 151 3.22 13.32 -6.01
CA GLU A 151 4.08 14.45 -6.42
C GLU A 151 3.73 14.96 -7.81
N PHE A 152 3.29 14.07 -8.71
CA PHE A 152 3.05 14.41 -10.11
C PHE A 152 1.58 14.36 -10.50
N GLY A 153 1.21 15.22 -11.44
CA GLY A 153 -0.03 15.07 -12.20
C GLY A 153 0.19 14.21 -13.44
N ARG A 154 -0.85 13.49 -13.84
CA ARG A 154 -0.92 12.78 -15.12
C ARG A 154 -2.32 12.89 -15.69
N GLU A 155 -2.43 12.90 -17.00
CA GLU A 155 -3.71 12.85 -17.71
C GLU A 155 -4.57 11.69 -17.24
N THR A 156 -5.87 11.88 -17.22
CA THR A 156 -6.94 10.91 -16.93
C THR A 156 -7.00 10.37 -15.48
N VAL A 157 -6.13 10.79 -14.59
CA VAL A 157 -6.08 10.28 -13.18
C VAL A 157 -6.26 11.36 -12.12
N SER A 158 -7.05 12.41 -12.43
CA SER A 158 -7.25 13.56 -11.53
C SER A 158 -7.70 13.15 -10.12
N ALA A 159 -8.70 12.26 -10.00
CA ALA A 159 -9.18 11.78 -8.71
C ALA A 159 -8.11 11.01 -7.94
N TYR A 160 -7.40 10.11 -8.63
CA TYR A 160 -6.35 9.30 -8.02
C TYR A 160 -5.17 10.15 -7.54
N ALA A 161 -4.69 11.09 -8.37
CA ALA A 161 -3.61 11.99 -8.00
C ALA A 161 -4.01 12.89 -6.81
N SER A 162 -5.25 13.39 -6.79
CA SER A 162 -5.79 14.16 -5.65
C SER A 162 -5.81 13.31 -4.37
N ALA A 163 -6.31 12.07 -4.44
CA ALA A 163 -6.35 11.17 -3.29
C ALA A 163 -4.93 10.86 -2.79
N LYS A 164 -3.99 10.51 -3.67
CA LYS A 164 -2.62 10.15 -3.27
C LYS A 164 -1.81 11.37 -2.79
N GLY A 165 -2.07 12.58 -3.30
CA GLY A 165 -1.56 13.82 -2.73
C GLY A 165 -2.10 14.08 -1.32
N GLY A 166 -3.42 13.88 -1.11
CA GLY A 166 -4.06 13.95 0.20
C GLY A 166 -3.50 12.90 1.18
N LEU A 167 -3.30 11.66 0.72
CA LEU A 167 -2.74 10.57 1.52
C LEU A 167 -1.31 10.86 2.00
N LYS A 168 -0.48 11.50 1.15
CA LYS A 168 0.84 12.00 1.55
C LYS A 168 0.72 12.99 2.71
N MET A 169 -0.24 13.92 2.67
CA MET A 169 -0.45 14.87 3.78
C MET A 169 -1.06 14.22 5.01
N LEU A 170 -1.97 13.26 4.86
CA LEU A 170 -2.49 12.46 5.97
C LEU A 170 -1.37 11.69 6.68
N THR A 171 -0.44 11.11 5.93
CA THR A 171 0.76 10.44 6.48
C THR A 171 1.54 11.36 7.39
N ARG A 172 1.80 12.59 6.96
CA ARG A 172 2.51 13.60 7.75
C ARG A 172 1.74 14.05 8.99
N ASN A 173 0.42 14.19 8.86
CA ASN A 173 -0.43 14.57 9.99
C ASN A 173 -0.45 13.51 11.07
N ILE A 174 -0.64 12.24 10.72
CA ILE A 174 -0.59 11.12 11.67
C ILE A 174 0.79 11.09 12.35
N ALA A 175 1.86 11.22 11.59
CA ALA A 175 3.23 11.25 12.14
C ALA A 175 3.44 12.39 13.14
N SER A 176 2.92 13.58 12.83
CA SER A 176 3.03 14.77 13.69
C SER A 176 2.21 14.63 14.97
N GLU A 177 0.98 14.13 14.88
CA GLU A 177 0.03 14.08 15.99
C GLU A 177 0.35 12.93 16.97
N TYR A 178 0.74 11.77 16.44
CA TYR A 178 0.92 10.55 17.23
C TYR A 178 2.38 10.14 17.48
N GLY A 179 3.36 10.84 16.94
CA GLY A 179 4.79 10.57 17.16
C GLY A 179 5.18 10.56 18.64
N GLN A 180 4.55 11.38 19.48
CA GLN A 180 4.76 11.39 20.93
C GLN A 180 4.39 10.07 21.65
N TYR A 181 3.60 9.22 21.01
CA TYR A 181 3.23 7.89 21.49
C TYR A 181 4.11 6.78 20.91
N ASN A 182 5.24 7.13 20.30
CA ASN A 182 6.12 6.19 19.60
C ASN A 182 5.41 5.45 18.44
N ILE A 183 4.57 6.20 17.71
CA ILE A 183 3.89 5.72 16.50
C ILE A 183 4.53 6.41 15.30
N GLN A 184 5.03 5.63 14.35
CA GLN A 184 5.56 6.13 13.09
C GLN A 184 4.53 5.89 11.98
N CYS A 185 4.26 6.94 11.21
CA CYS A 185 3.44 6.87 10.00
C CYS A 185 4.28 7.31 8.82
N ASN A 186 4.49 6.40 7.88
CA ASN A 186 5.24 6.67 6.65
C ASN A 186 4.48 6.15 5.43
N GLY A 187 4.93 6.54 4.25
CA GLY A 187 4.37 6.07 2.99
C GLY A 187 5.39 5.30 2.15
N ILE A 188 4.89 4.39 1.33
CA ILE A 188 5.62 3.87 0.17
C ILE A 188 4.96 4.49 -1.05
N GLY A 189 5.77 5.07 -1.94
CA GLY A 189 5.32 5.68 -3.20
C GLY A 189 5.76 4.84 -4.40
N PRO A 190 4.96 3.85 -4.84
CA PRO A 190 5.34 3.04 -5.99
C PRO A 190 5.37 3.85 -7.29
N GLY A 191 6.28 3.47 -8.19
CA GLY A 191 6.22 3.82 -9.60
C GLY A 191 5.22 2.95 -10.35
N TYR A 192 5.59 2.54 -11.56
CA TYR A 192 4.79 1.61 -12.35
C TYR A 192 5.11 0.16 -11.98
N ILE A 193 4.17 -0.50 -11.31
CA ILE A 193 4.29 -1.87 -10.81
C ILE A 193 3.47 -2.83 -11.67
N ALA A 194 4.04 -3.98 -12.00
CA ALA A 194 3.43 -5.05 -12.78
C ALA A 194 2.41 -5.83 -11.93
N THR A 195 1.17 -5.37 -11.92
CA THR A 195 0.04 -5.99 -11.18
C THR A 195 -1.08 -6.39 -12.16
N PRO A 196 -2.09 -7.16 -11.73
CA PRO A 196 -3.29 -7.39 -12.54
C PRO A 196 -3.98 -6.08 -12.98
N GLN A 197 -3.97 -5.04 -12.14
CA GLN A 197 -4.56 -3.73 -12.45
C GLN A 197 -3.84 -2.99 -13.59
N THR A 198 -2.56 -3.28 -13.81
CA THR A 198 -1.75 -2.70 -14.88
C THR A 198 -1.53 -3.65 -16.07
N ALA A 199 -2.03 -4.88 -15.99
CA ALA A 199 -1.88 -5.88 -17.05
C ALA A 199 -2.33 -5.37 -18.44
N PRO A 200 -3.49 -4.70 -18.57
CA PRO A 200 -3.93 -4.18 -19.89
C PRO A 200 -2.95 -3.19 -20.53
N LEU A 201 -2.09 -2.55 -19.76
CA LEU A 201 -1.08 -1.60 -20.25
C LEU A 201 0.22 -2.28 -20.70
N ARG A 202 0.32 -3.59 -20.54
CA ARG A 202 1.49 -4.43 -20.84
C ARG A 202 1.18 -5.57 -21.80
N GLU A 203 -0.06 -5.68 -22.28
CA GLU A 203 -0.49 -6.73 -23.19
C GLU A 203 0.22 -6.61 -24.54
N THR A 204 0.68 -7.74 -25.08
CA THR A 204 1.18 -7.81 -26.43
C THR A 204 0.04 -7.49 -27.41
N GLN A 205 0.30 -6.59 -28.36
CA GLN A 205 -0.68 -6.20 -29.36
C GLN A 205 -0.94 -7.35 -30.37
N PRO A 206 -2.06 -7.33 -31.11
CA PRO A 206 -2.36 -8.38 -32.08
C PRO A 206 -1.32 -8.59 -33.17
N ASP A 207 -0.51 -7.57 -33.48
CA ASP A 207 0.60 -7.63 -34.43
C ASP A 207 1.92 -8.16 -33.84
N GLY A 208 1.90 -8.57 -32.55
CA GLY A 208 3.08 -9.06 -31.83
C GLY A 208 3.96 -7.95 -31.23
N SER A 209 3.62 -6.68 -31.40
CA SER A 209 4.34 -5.56 -30.80
C SER A 209 4.01 -5.39 -29.31
N LYS A 210 4.91 -4.71 -28.58
CA LYS A 210 4.62 -4.27 -27.21
C LYS A 210 3.57 -3.17 -27.20
N HIS A 211 2.78 -3.13 -26.14
CA HIS A 211 1.85 -2.02 -25.92
C HIS A 211 2.60 -0.67 -25.91
N PRO A 212 2.11 0.40 -26.57
CA PRO A 212 2.80 1.70 -26.61
C PRO A 212 3.12 2.26 -25.22
N PHE A 213 2.22 2.02 -24.25
CA PHE A 213 2.45 2.45 -22.86
C PHE A 213 3.56 1.63 -22.18
N ASP A 214 3.71 0.34 -22.48
CA ASP A 214 4.80 -0.48 -21.99
C ASP A 214 6.16 0.05 -22.49
N ILE A 215 6.27 0.34 -23.77
CA ILE A 215 7.45 0.98 -24.37
C ILE A 215 7.76 2.32 -23.70
N PHE A 216 6.72 3.16 -23.53
CA PHE A 216 6.89 4.46 -22.87
C PHE A 216 7.44 4.33 -21.43
N ILE A 217 6.92 3.37 -20.66
CA ILE A 217 7.39 3.16 -19.28
C ILE A 217 8.81 2.60 -19.26
N THR A 218 9.09 1.57 -20.04
CA THR A 218 10.37 0.84 -19.96
C THR A 218 11.52 1.55 -20.66
N GLU A 219 11.25 2.30 -21.73
CA GLU A 219 12.30 2.90 -22.56
C GLU A 219 12.47 4.41 -22.34
N THR A 220 11.42 5.09 -21.83
CA THR A 220 11.44 6.55 -21.74
C THR A 220 11.34 7.05 -20.30
N LYS A 221 10.46 6.49 -19.48
CA LYS A 221 10.14 7.07 -18.16
C LYS A 221 10.90 6.47 -17.00
N THR A 222 11.18 5.17 -17.01
CA THR A 222 11.81 4.50 -15.87
C THR A 222 13.29 4.28 -16.14
N PRO A 223 14.20 4.95 -15.43
CA PRO A 223 15.63 4.74 -15.59
C PRO A 223 16.07 3.27 -15.42
N ALA A 224 15.39 2.53 -14.53
CA ALA A 224 15.64 1.09 -14.34
C ALA A 224 15.28 0.23 -15.57
N GLY A 225 14.62 0.78 -16.59
CA GLY A 225 14.32 0.09 -17.86
C GLY A 225 13.27 -1.03 -17.75
N ARG A 226 12.52 -1.09 -16.66
CA ARG A 226 11.50 -2.13 -16.42
C ARG A 226 10.32 -1.59 -15.61
N TRP A 227 9.24 -2.33 -15.64
CA TRP A 227 8.23 -2.24 -14.58
C TRP A 227 8.82 -2.74 -13.25
N GLY A 228 8.37 -2.17 -12.14
CA GLY A 228 8.65 -2.77 -10.84
C GLY A 228 7.80 -4.03 -10.66
N ASP A 229 8.33 -5.00 -9.93
CA ASP A 229 7.56 -6.14 -9.46
C ASP A 229 6.91 -5.80 -8.10
N PRO A 230 5.76 -6.39 -7.74
CA PRO A 230 5.18 -6.21 -6.41
C PRO A 230 6.17 -6.50 -5.27
N GLU A 231 7.07 -7.45 -5.47
CA GLU A 231 8.12 -7.86 -4.54
C GLU A 231 9.17 -6.76 -4.30
N ASP A 232 9.37 -5.83 -5.23
CA ASP A 232 10.26 -4.65 -5.03
C ASP A 232 9.79 -3.78 -3.83
N LEU A 233 8.53 -3.91 -3.41
CA LEU A 233 7.95 -3.15 -2.31
C LEU A 233 8.06 -3.86 -0.94
N ALA A 234 8.40 -5.15 -0.93
CA ALA A 234 8.45 -5.95 0.29
C ALA A 234 9.57 -5.47 1.24
N GLY A 235 10.79 -5.29 0.74
CA GLY A 235 11.92 -4.79 1.53
C GLY A 235 11.67 -3.41 2.15
N PRO A 236 11.25 -2.41 1.38
CA PRO A 236 10.78 -1.11 1.89
C PRO A 236 9.72 -1.21 2.98
N ALA A 237 8.73 -2.10 2.83
CA ALA A 237 7.69 -2.31 3.83
C ALA A 237 8.26 -2.92 5.13
N VAL A 238 9.14 -3.92 5.05
CA VAL A 238 9.83 -4.49 6.22
C VAL A 238 10.66 -3.43 6.93
N PHE A 239 11.39 -2.59 6.20
CA PHE A 239 12.14 -1.47 6.79
C PHE A 239 11.20 -0.55 7.58
N LEU A 240 10.11 -0.07 6.96
CA LEU A 240 9.17 0.87 7.59
C LEU A 240 8.36 0.23 8.73
N ALA A 241 8.17 -1.08 8.73
CA ALA A 241 7.48 -1.83 9.78
C ALA A 241 8.35 -2.16 11.00
N SER A 242 9.67 -2.11 10.84
CA SER A 242 10.64 -2.57 11.84
C SER A 242 11.25 -1.46 12.68
N SER A 243 12.02 -1.83 13.70
CA SER A 243 12.77 -0.86 14.51
C SER A 243 13.89 -0.14 13.75
N ALA A 244 14.26 -0.64 12.57
CA ALA A 244 15.20 0.05 11.68
C ALA A 244 14.72 1.45 11.24
N SER A 245 13.42 1.71 11.35
CA SER A 245 12.78 2.99 10.98
C SER A 245 12.24 3.79 12.17
N ASP A 246 12.64 3.52 13.42
CA ASP A 246 12.05 4.16 14.60
C ASP A 246 12.19 5.69 14.60
N PHE A 247 13.19 6.24 13.91
CA PHE A 247 13.36 7.68 13.77
C PHE A 247 12.96 8.23 12.39
N VAL A 248 12.37 7.38 11.53
CA VAL A 248 11.79 7.78 10.23
C VAL A 248 10.30 7.98 10.43
N ASN A 249 9.81 9.22 10.32
CA ASN A 249 8.41 9.54 10.53
C ASN A 249 7.93 10.64 9.57
N GLY A 250 6.77 10.48 8.98
CA GLY A 250 6.17 11.41 8.02
C GLY A 250 6.80 11.42 6.63
N GLN A 251 7.60 10.40 6.28
CA GLN A 251 8.32 10.31 5.01
C GLN A 251 7.56 9.44 4.00
N ILE A 252 7.76 9.74 2.72
CA ILE A 252 7.33 8.88 1.62
C ILE A 252 8.58 8.31 0.96
N LEU A 253 8.75 7.00 1.07
CA LEU A 253 9.83 6.28 0.40
C LEU A 253 9.37 5.89 -1.01
N TYR A 254 9.89 6.57 -2.03
CA TYR A 254 9.56 6.27 -3.41
C TYR A 254 10.34 5.05 -3.91
N VAL A 255 9.58 4.09 -4.45
CA VAL A 255 10.09 2.84 -5.02
C VAL A 255 9.62 2.80 -6.48
N ASP A 256 10.30 3.56 -7.32
CA ASP A 256 9.83 3.95 -8.65
C ASP A 256 10.84 3.69 -9.78
N GLY A 257 11.93 2.99 -9.50
CA GLY A 257 12.97 2.72 -10.49
C GLY A 257 13.71 3.98 -10.98
N GLY A 258 13.63 5.07 -10.20
CA GLY A 258 14.31 6.34 -10.47
C GLY A 258 13.48 7.35 -11.26
N ILE A 259 12.16 7.14 -11.43
CA ILE A 259 11.30 8.04 -12.21
C ILE A 259 11.35 9.48 -11.68
N GLN A 260 11.31 9.66 -10.37
CA GLN A 260 11.30 11.00 -9.76
C GLN A 260 12.67 11.69 -9.77
N ALA A 261 13.74 10.92 -9.88
CA ALA A 261 15.10 11.44 -9.97
C ALA A 261 15.54 11.74 -11.41
N TYR A 262 14.68 11.51 -12.39
CA TYR A 262 15.05 11.46 -13.80
C TYR A 262 14.50 12.63 -14.60
N PHE A 263 15.41 13.40 -15.20
CA PHE A 263 15.06 14.55 -16.05
C PHE A 263 14.77 14.16 -17.52
N GLY A 264 15.31 13.06 -18.00
CA GLY A 264 15.17 12.58 -19.38
C GLY A 264 16.49 12.01 -19.94
N LYS A 265 16.40 11.17 -20.99
CA LYS A 265 17.56 10.73 -21.74
C LYS A 265 18.11 11.90 -22.57
N GLN A 266 19.42 12.00 -22.64
CA GLN A 266 20.05 12.89 -23.62
C GLN A 266 19.88 12.25 -25.02
N PRO A 267 19.73 13.10 -26.07
CA PRO A 267 19.62 12.63 -27.45
C PRO A 267 20.87 11.88 -27.94
#